data_cccaa1ed98989116024afb6478941ee5
#
_entry.id   cccaa1ed98989116024afb6478941ee5
#
_cell.length_a   1.000
_cell.length_b   1.000
_cell.length_c   1.000
_cell.angle_alpha   90.00
_cell.angle_beta   90.00
_cell.angle_gamma   90.00
#
_symmetry.space_group_name_H-M   'P 1'
#
loop_
_entity.id
_entity.type
_entity.pdbx_description
1 polymer ?
#
loop_
_entity_poly.entity_id
_entity_poly.type
_entity_poly.pdbx_seq_one_letter_code
_entity_poly.pdbx_strand_id
1 'polypeptide(L)'
;VNDEDAMERLPILHVGMGGWDLPPFEKVFYPPTERGFRKLRYYSQFFDSVEVNSTFYNCGFSPEQVNRWLDDVSDNPRFIFTVKLFRGFTHTFDVRREDYLSVLRTLDLLRKAGRLGGLVMQFPASFVNGPEERRYLSDLGNAFSAVRIFAEVRHNSWYSPLMLNFFQEAGLHLVNVDLPQIRRHMPFTSEAWGGAAYVRLMGRNAVAWEHPGRRSNEGPIETQERYFYLYSASELMSIANTVRTLRERGNETFVVFHNDPEAQSLLNGFQFRHLMTRRRVLVPDRLLRKFPGLAPLSVSVNVGHPLFAAGPLTHAPAQGIPVRRSSNY
;
A
#
# COMPACT_ATOMS: atom_id res chain seq x y z
N VAL A 1 -35.47 -16.68 -12.20
CA VAL A 1 -34.32 -16.11 -11.46
C VAL A 1 -33.19 -16.09 -12.47
N ASN A 2 -32.79 -14.91 -12.92
CA ASN A 2 -31.83 -14.72 -14.02
C ASN A 2 -30.41 -15.03 -13.55
N ASP A 3 -29.70 -15.86 -14.32
CA ASP A 3 -28.30 -16.23 -14.13
C ASP A 3 -27.28 -15.04 -14.34
N GLU A 4 -27.78 -13.83 -14.55
CA GLU A 4 -26.94 -12.64 -14.73
C GLU A 4 -26.53 -11.94 -13.42
N ASP A 5 -27.13 -12.27 -12.27
CA ASP A 5 -26.84 -11.63 -10.98
C ASP A 5 -25.76 -12.33 -10.14
N ALA A 6 -25.23 -13.44 -10.62
CA ALA A 6 -24.22 -14.25 -9.92
C ALA A 6 -22.81 -14.11 -10.48
N MET A 7 -22.50 -13.03 -11.18
CA MET A 7 -21.08 -12.68 -11.41
C MET A 7 -20.51 -12.15 -10.09
N GLU A 8 -20.13 -13.06 -9.21
CA GLU A 8 -19.39 -12.82 -7.99
C GLU A 8 -18.27 -11.81 -8.30
N ARG A 9 -18.41 -10.58 -7.82
CA ARG A 9 -17.39 -9.54 -8.03
C ARG A 9 -16.10 -10.05 -7.39
N LEU A 10 -15.12 -10.43 -8.21
CA LEU A 10 -13.82 -10.84 -7.73
C LEU A 10 -13.29 -9.81 -6.72
N PRO A 11 -12.83 -10.25 -5.54
CA PRO A 11 -12.30 -9.34 -4.53
C PRO A 11 -11.25 -8.41 -5.10
N ILE A 12 -11.37 -7.12 -4.81
CA ILE A 12 -10.50 -6.08 -5.35
C ILE A 12 -9.14 -6.17 -4.65
N LEU A 13 -8.07 -6.12 -5.44
CA LEU A 13 -6.70 -6.04 -4.94
C LEU A 13 -6.08 -4.71 -5.37
N HIS A 14 -5.60 -3.96 -4.40
CA HIS A 14 -4.82 -2.75 -4.60
C HIS A 14 -3.37 -3.01 -4.22
N VAL A 15 -2.44 -2.71 -5.15
CA VAL A 15 -1.00 -2.81 -4.89
C VAL A 15 -0.38 -1.44 -5.06
N GLY A 16 0.38 -1.01 -4.06
CA GLY A 16 1.02 0.30 -4.07
C GLY A 16 2.24 0.39 -3.16
N MET A 17 2.78 1.60 -3.06
CA MET A 17 3.97 1.94 -2.29
C MET A 17 3.63 2.89 -1.14
N GLY A 18 4.54 3.04 -0.19
CA GLY A 18 4.46 4.00 0.90
C GLY A 18 4.72 5.45 0.49
N GLY A 19 4.45 5.78 -0.76
CA GLY A 19 4.62 7.10 -1.37
C GLY A 19 4.92 7.00 -2.85
N TRP A 20 4.80 8.11 -3.56
CA TRP A 20 5.13 8.19 -4.99
C TRP A 20 6.31 9.12 -5.27
N ASP A 21 6.59 10.08 -4.39
CA ASP A 21 7.67 11.06 -4.54
C ASP A 21 8.83 10.72 -3.60
N LEU A 22 9.45 9.57 -3.86
CA LEU A 22 10.56 9.06 -3.06
C LEU A 22 11.89 9.22 -3.84
N PRO A 23 12.98 9.70 -3.20
CA PRO A 23 14.26 9.91 -3.87
C PRO A 23 14.80 8.70 -4.63
N PRO A 24 14.68 7.44 -4.15
CA PRO A 24 15.11 6.28 -4.92
C PRO A 24 14.37 6.10 -6.25
N PHE A 25 13.10 6.57 -6.37
CA PHE A 25 12.30 6.42 -7.57
C PHE A 25 12.72 7.38 -8.68
N GLU A 26 13.24 8.57 -8.33
CA GLU A 26 13.63 9.60 -9.29
C GLU A 26 14.65 9.09 -10.32
N LYS A 27 15.59 8.29 -9.88
CA LYS A 27 16.70 7.82 -10.72
C LYS A 27 16.32 6.67 -11.66
N VAL A 28 15.32 5.85 -11.28
CA VAL A 28 15.09 4.56 -11.94
C VAL A 28 13.66 4.35 -12.43
N PHE A 29 12.70 5.09 -11.92
CA PHE A 29 11.29 4.91 -12.28
C PHE A 29 10.78 6.05 -13.14
N TYR A 30 10.97 7.30 -12.71
CA TYR A 30 10.52 8.46 -13.47
C TYR A 30 11.43 8.74 -14.68
N PRO A 31 10.88 9.22 -15.81
CA PRO A 31 11.69 9.74 -16.90
C PRO A 31 12.51 10.95 -16.43
N PRO A 32 13.54 11.38 -17.19
CA PRO A 32 14.17 12.68 -16.94
C PRO A 32 13.07 13.75 -16.88
N THR A 33 13.01 14.44 -15.74
CA THR A 33 11.87 15.34 -15.47
C THR A 33 12.04 16.66 -16.22
N GLU A 34 11.07 16.98 -17.06
CA GLU A 34 10.84 18.32 -17.56
C GLU A 34 10.07 19.17 -16.54
N ARG A 35 10.16 20.49 -16.67
CA ARG A 35 9.39 21.40 -15.81
C ARG A 35 7.88 21.10 -15.93
N GLY A 36 7.24 20.79 -14.80
CA GLY A 36 5.82 20.49 -14.76
C GLY A 36 5.46 19.00 -14.82
N PHE A 37 6.46 18.10 -14.83
CA PHE A 37 6.20 16.66 -14.78
C PHE A 37 5.44 16.25 -13.50
N ARG A 38 4.36 15.52 -13.67
CA ARG A 38 3.43 15.12 -12.61
C ARG A 38 3.71 13.68 -12.19
N LYS A 39 4.54 13.49 -11.16
CA LYS A 39 5.00 12.18 -10.68
C LYS A 39 3.84 11.24 -10.29
N LEU A 40 2.81 11.77 -9.61
CA LEU A 40 1.66 10.96 -9.21
C LEU A 40 0.85 10.48 -10.42
N ARG A 41 0.65 11.34 -11.43
CA ARG A 41 -0.01 10.96 -12.67
C ARG A 41 0.72 9.82 -13.38
N TYR A 42 2.06 9.92 -13.45
CA TYR A 42 2.88 8.85 -14.00
C TYR A 42 2.78 7.56 -13.17
N TYR A 43 2.90 7.66 -11.84
CA TYR A 43 2.82 6.53 -10.91
C TYR A 43 1.48 5.78 -11.05
N SER A 44 0.36 6.51 -11.16
CA SER A 44 -0.98 5.94 -11.24
C SER A 44 -1.25 5.08 -12.48
N GLN A 45 -0.37 5.14 -13.48
CA GLN A 45 -0.45 4.27 -14.66
C GLN A 45 0.08 2.86 -14.39
N PHE A 46 0.90 2.71 -13.35
CA PHE A 46 1.53 1.44 -13.00
C PHE A 46 0.94 0.80 -11.77
N PHE A 47 0.42 1.58 -10.84
CA PHE A 47 -0.16 1.14 -9.58
C PHE A 47 -1.54 1.75 -9.39
N ASP A 48 -2.40 1.05 -8.66
CA ASP A 48 -3.78 1.46 -8.40
C ASP A 48 -4.02 1.91 -6.95
N SER A 49 -2.96 2.02 -6.17
CA SER A 49 -3.01 2.63 -4.83
C SER A 49 -1.69 3.25 -4.42
N VAL A 50 -1.78 4.12 -3.41
CA VAL A 50 -0.63 4.66 -2.70
C VAL A 50 -1.01 4.94 -1.24
N GLU A 51 -0.09 4.69 -0.32
CA GLU A 51 -0.20 5.17 1.05
C GLU A 51 0.44 6.56 1.16
N VAL A 52 -0.35 7.57 1.56
CA VAL A 52 0.15 8.93 1.75
C VAL A 52 0.88 9.01 3.08
N ASN A 53 2.19 8.81 3.08
CA ASN A 53 3.02 8.83 4.28
C ASN A 53 3.45 10.23 4.73
N SER A 54 3.42 11.22 3.85
CA SER A 54 3.77 12.61 4.18
C SER A 54 2.84 13.23 5.24
N THR A 55 1.62 12.71 5.37
CA THR A 55 0.68 13.05 6.45
C THR A 55 1.20 12.65 7.84
N PHE A 56 2.13 11.72 7.95
CA PHE A 56 2.76 11.37 9.22
C PHE A 56 3.54 12.55 9.82
N TYR A 57 4.10 13.41 9.00
CA TYR A 57 4.85 14.59 9.42
C TYR A 57 4.01 15.88 9.37
N ASN A 58 2.98 15.91 8.52
CA ASN A 58 2.08 17.03 8.33
C ASN A 58 0.66 16.58 8.64
N CYS A 59 -0.02 17.21 9.57
CA CYS A 59 -1.37 16.81 10.01
C CYS A 59 -2.44 16.88 8.90
N GLY A 60 -2.16 17.55 7.77
CA GLY A 60 -3.07 17.59 6.63
C GLY A 60 -2.52 18.42 5.47
N PHE A 61 -3.29 18.45 4.40
CA PHE A 61 -2.97 19.16 3.16
C PHE A 61 -4.05 20.16 2.78
N SER A 62 -3.65 21.19 2.03
CA SER A 62 -4.62 22.14 1.52
C SER A 62 -5.59 21.49 0.51
N PRO A 63 -6.82 22.00 0.39
CA PRO A 63 -7.77 21.52 -0.61
C PRO A 63 -7.21 21.52 -2.02
N GLU A 64 -6.41 22.55 -2.38
CA GLU A 64 -5.79 22.69 -3.70
C GLU A 64 -4.79 21.57 -3.96
N GLN A 65 -4.05 21.15 -2.93
CA GLN A 65 -3.08 20.05 -3.04
C GLN A 65 -3.80 18.71 -3.20
N VAL A 66 -4.84 18.46 -2.41
CA VAL A 66 -5.65 17.22 -2.54
C VAL A 66 -6.36 17.17 -3.88
N ASN A 67 -6.94 18.27 -4.36
CA ASN A 67 -7.57 18.34 -5.67
C ASN A 67 -6.57 18.10 -6.80
N ARG A 68 -5.32 18.54 -6.66
CA ARG A 68 -4.25 18.24 -7.61
C ARG A 68 -3.94 16.74 -7.65
N TRP A 69 -3.93 16.05 -6.51
CA TRP A 69 -3.78 14.60 -6.47
C TRP A 69 -4.94 13.88 -7.16
N LEU A 70 -6.17 14.33 -6.91
CA LEU A 70 -7.37 13.78 -7.55
C LEU A 70 -7.34 13.93 -9.07
N ASP A 71 -6.88 15.10 -9.55
CA ASP A 71 -6.68 15.34 -10.97
C ASP A 71 -5.54 14.48 -11.56
N ASP A 72 -4.43 14.27 -10.81
CA ASP A 72 -3.33 13.41 -11.23
C ASP A 72 -3.75 11.96 -11.47
N VAL A 73 -4.73 11.46 -10.74
CA VAL A 73 -5.17 10.06 -10.82
C VAL A 73 -6.50 9.90 -11.57
N SER A 74 -7.00 10.95 -12.20
CA SER A 74 -8.31 10.96 -12.89
C SER A 74 -8.39 9.92 -14.00
N ASP A 75 -7.28 9.67 -14.69
CA ASP A 75 -7.18 8.68 -15.78
C ASP A 75 -7.20 7.22 -15.28
N ASN A 76 -7.02 6.99 -13.97
CA ASN A 76 -7.13 5.66 -13.35
C ASN A 76 -8.35 5.60 -12.41
N PRO A 77 -9.52 5.12 -12.87
CA PRO A 77 -10.74 5.08 -12.06
C PRO A 77 -10.63 4.16 -10.84
N ARG A 78 -9.67 3.24 -10.81
CA ARG A 78 -9.43 2.30 -9.72
C ARG A 78 -8.47 2.82 -8.65
N PHE A 79 -7.85 3.98 -8.89
CA PHE A 79 -6.81 4.48 -8.00
C PHE A 79 -7.39 4.92 -6.65
N ILE A 80 -6.80 4.42 -5.57
CA ILE A 80 -7.24 4.64 -4.18
C ILE A 80 -6.06 5.15 -3.34
N PHE A 81 -6.33 6.14 -2.51
CA PHE A 81 -5.40 6.62 -1.50
C PHE A 81 -5.73 5.98 -0.14
N THR A 82 -4.71 5.50 0.56
CA THR A 82 -4.78 5.32 2.01
C THR A 82 -3.94 6.40 2.67
N VAL A 83 -4.35 6.85 3.84
CA VAL A 83 -3.74 8.02 4.49
C VAL A 83 -3.15 7.58 5.82
N LYS A 84 -1.85 7.79 6.02
CA LYS A 84 -1.23 7.52 7.31
C LYS A 84 -1.54 8.65 8.30
N LEU A 85 -2.01 8.29 9.49
CA LEU A 85 -2.35 9.26 10.53
C LEU A 85 -1.12 10.03 11.02
N PHE A 86 -1.29 11.31 11.29
CA PHE A 86 -0.27 12.20 11.82
C PHE A 86 0.36 11.63 13.10
N ARG A 87 1.69 11.74 13.20
CA ARG A 87 2.50 11.18 14.32
C ARG A 87 2.08 11.69 15.70
N GLY A 88 1.49 12.88 15.77
CA GLY A 88 0.95 13.43 16.99
C GLY A 88 -0.01 12.50 17.71
N PHE A 89 -0.84 11.76 16.96
CA PHE A 89 -1.81 10.80 17.50
C PHE A 89 -1.20 9.45 17.88
N THR A 90 -0.09 9.04 17.28
CA THR A 90 0.39 7.65 17.39
C THR A 90 1.77 7.51 18.03
N HIS A 91 2.58 8.57 18.05
CA HIS A 91 3.96 8.53 18.50
C HIS A 91 4.28 9.52 19.61
N THR A 92 3.86 10.77 19.46
CA THR A 92 4.16 11.81 20.46
C THR A 92 3.01 12.05 21.43
N PHE A 93 1.80 11.60 21.08
CA PHE A 93 0.57 11.77 21.87
C PHE A 93 0.31 13.26 22.24
N ASP A 94 0.74 14.14 21.33
CA ASP A 94 0.60 15.58 21.45
C ASP A 94 -0.09 16.10 20.19
N VAL A 95 -1.38 16.39 20.32
CA VAL A 95 -2.24 16.87 19.23
C VAL A 95 -3.13 18.01 19.69
N ARG A 96 -3.29 18.98 18.82
CA ARG A 96 -4.22 20.09 19.00
C ARG A 96 -5.50 19.82 18.22
N ARG A 97 -6.54 20.53 18.55
CA ARG A 97 -7.82 20.48 17.83
C ARG A 97 -7.65 20.78 16.33
N GLU A 98 -6.77 21.72 15.99
CA GLU A 98 -6.48 22.12 14.61
C GLU A 98 -5.87 20.96 13.82
N ASP A 99 -5.00 20.16 14.44
CA ASP A 99 -4.38 18.99 13.82
C ASP A 99 -5.45 17.94 13.48
N TYR A 100 -6.36 17.67 14.41
CA TYR A 100 -7.50 16.78 14.17
C TYR A 100 -8.38 17.25 13.02
N LEU A 101 -8.78 18.53 13.01
CA LEU A 101 -9.60 19.09 11.95
C LEU A 101 -8.90 19.10 10.59
N SER A 102 -7.58 19.25 10.58
CA SER A 102 -6.77 19.20 9.35
C SER A 102 -6.73 17.80 8.75
N VAL A 103 -6.55 16.77 9.59
CA VAL A 103 -6.65 15.35 9.16
C VAL A 103 -8.04 15.09 8.58
N LEU A 104 -9.11 15.45 9.32
CA LEU A 104 -10.49 15.22 8.86
C LEU A 104 -10.77 15.87 7.51
N ARG A 105 -10.30 17.11 7.26
CA ARG A 105 -10.48 17.78 5.96
C ARG A 105 -9.84 17.01 4.82
N THR A 106 -8.61 16.53 5.02
CA THR A 106 -7.91 15.71 4.00
C THR A 106 -8.67 14.43 3.69
N LEU A 107 -9.12 13.72 4.75
CA LEU A 107 -9.89 12.48 4.60
C LEU A 107 -11.23 12.72 3.91
N ASP A 108 -11.94 13.79 4.27
CA ASP A 108 -13.26 14.09 3.71
C ASP A 108 -13.21 14.46 2.23
N LEU A 109 -12.18 15.19 1.79
CA LEU A 109 -11.96 15.49 0.38
C LEU A 109 -11.76 14.22 -0.45
N LEU A 110 -10.88 13.31 0.00
CA LEU A 110 -10.63 12.04 -0.66
C LEU A 110 -11.87 11.13 -0.64
N ARG A 111 -12.59 11.09 0.48
CA ARG A 111 -13.82 10.31 0.65
C ARG A 111 -14.93 10.79 -0.28
N LYS A 112 -15.17 12.10 -0.36
CA LYS A 112 -16.16 12.71 -1.26
C LYS A 112 -15.87 12.45 -2.73
N ALA A 113 -14.60 12.35 -3.08
CA ALA A 113 -14.18 11.97 -4.43
C ALA A 113 -14.25 10.46 -4.71
N GLY A 114 -14.63 9.61 -3.72
CA GLY A 114 -14.62 8.17 -3.86
C GLY A 114 -13.22 7.55 -3.99
N ARG A 115 -12.20 8.26 -3.47
CA ARG A 115 -10.78 7.88 -3.63
C ARG A 115 -10.08 7.52 -2.31
N LEU A 116 -10.81 7.43 -1.20
CA LEU A 116 -10.27 7.06 0.10
C LEU A 116 -10.47 5.57 0.38
N GLY A 117 -9.37 4.82 0.52
CA GLY A 117 -9.36 3.42 0.97
C GLY A 117 -9.47 3.28 2.49
N GLY A 118 -8.88 4.20 3.23
CA GLY A 118 -8.93 4.23 4.69
C GLY A 118 -7.79 5.02 5.34
N LEU A 119 -7.87 5.12 6.66
CA LEU A 119 -6.89 5.75 7.53
C LEU A 119 -6.00 4.68 8.16
N VAL A 120 -4.68 4.82 8.04
CA VAL A 120 -3.69 3.90 8.64
C VAL A 120 -3.15 4.51 9.93
N MET A 121 -3.51 3.94 11.07
CA MET A 121 -3.03 4.30 12.40
C MET A 121 -1.86 3.39 12.77
N GLN A 122 -0.63 3.86 12.58
CA GLN A 122 0.56 3.06 12.88
C GLN A 122 1.19 3.48 14.20
N PHE A 123 1.23 2.55 15.15
CA PHE A 123 1.86 2.72 16.46
C PHE A 123 3.28 2.15 16.49
N PRO A 124 4.19 2.72 17.31
CA PRO A 124 5.55 2.21 17.48
C PRO A 124 5.57 0.88 18.25
N ALA A 125 6.69 0.16 18.22
CA ALA A 125 6.86 -1.07 18.98
C ALA A 125 6.82 -0.88 20.52
N SER A 126 7.02 0.35 20.98
CA SER A 126 6.85 0.75 22.39
C SER A 126 5.38 0.84 22.84
N PHE A 127 4.43 0.83 21.92
CA PHE A 127 3.00 0.78 22.22
C PHE A 127 2.61 -0.65 22.58
N VAL A 128 2.81 -0.98 23.84
CA VAL A 128 2.56 -2.32 24.39
C VAL A 128 1.11 -2.41 24.86
N ASN A 129 0.47 -3.55 24.65
CA ASN A 129 -0.91 -3.76 25.05
C ASN A 129 -1.09 -3.61 26.58
N GLY A 130 -1.95 -2.68 26.96
CA GLY A 130 -2.37 -2.40 28.32
C GLY A 130 -3.79 -1.83 28.33
N PRO A 131 -4.42 -1.67 29.50
CA PRO A 131 -5.78 -1.11 29.61
C PRO A 131 -5.89 0.31 29.06
N GLU A 132 -4.87 1.15 29.26
CA GLU A 132 -4.82 2.54 28.81
C GLU A 132 -4.63 2.60 27.30
N GLU A 133 -3.74 1.80 26.74
CA GLU A 133 -3.50 1.74 25.31
C GLU A 133 -4.74 1.22 24.55
N ARG A 134 -5.43 0.23 25.11
CA ARG A 134 -6.71 -0.23 24.52
C ARG A 134 -7.77 0.86 24.54
N ARG A 135 -7.92 1.59 25.65
CA ARG A 135 -8.84 2.71 25.74
C ARG A 135 -8.48 3.78 24.71
N TYR A 136 -7.22 4.19 24.69
CA TYR A 136 -6.73 5.18 23.73
C TYR A 136 -7.00 4.78 22.28
N LEU A 137 -6.72 3.52 21.93
CA LEU A 137 -6.96 3.00 20.58
C LEU A 137 -8.45 3.00 20.22
N SER A 138 -9.33 2.62 21.15
CA SER A 138 -10.79 2.71 20.97
C SER A 138 -11.27 4.15 20.81
N ASP A 139 -10.80 5.07 21.66
CA ASP A 139 -11.19 6.49 21.61
C ASP A 139 -10.75 7.12 20.26
N LEU A 140 -9.55 6.78 19.81
CA LEU A 140 -9.03 7.23 18.52
C LEU A 140 -9.83 6.62 17.36
N GLY A 141 -10.20 5.35 17.45
CA GLY A 141 -11.08 4.67 16.51
C GLY A 141 -12.43 5.37 16.40
N ASN A 142 -13.05 5.70 17.53
CA ASN A 142 -14.31 6.43 17.58
C ASN A 142 -14.20 7.83 16.96
N ALA A 143 -13.10 8.55 17.25
CA ALA A 143 -12.87 9.89 16.71
C ALA A 143 -12.80 9.92 15.17
N PHE A 144 -12.34 8.84 14.53
CA PHE A 144 -12.22 8.73 13.09
C PHE A 144 -13.20 7.72 12.46
N SER A 145 -14.27 7.33 13.17
CA SER A 145 -15.23 6.30 12.77
C SER A 145 -15.98 6.57 11.46
N ALA A 146 -15.94 7.81 10.95
CA ALA A 146 -16.52 8.18 9.65
C ALA A 146 -15.78 7.56 8.44
N VAL A 147 -14.61 6.96 8.65
CA VAL A 147 -13.79 6.31 7.62
C VAL A 147 -13.32 4.94 8.10
N ARG A 148 -12.96 4.07 7.16
CA ARG A 148 -12.33 2.78 7.49
C ARG A 148 -10.97 3.01 8.16
N ILE A 149 -10.68 2.28 9.22
CA ILE A 149 -9.46 2.42 9.99
C ILE A 149 -8.67 1.12 9.97
N PHE A 150 -7.41 1.22 9.57
CA PHE A 150 -6.41 0.15 9.62
C PHE A 150 -5.43 0.43 10.76
N ALA A 151 -5.45 -0.36 11.82
CA ALA A 151 -4.59 -0.20 12.98
C ALA A 151 -3.36 -1.11 12.87
N GLU A 152 -2.18 -0.51 12.77
CA GLU A 152 -0.90 -1.22 12.82
C GLU A 152 -0.31 -1.10 14.23
N VAL A 153 -0.23 -2.22 14.92
CA VAL A 153 0.51 -2.40 16.15
C VAL A 153 1.72 -3.29 15.89
N ARG A 154 2.85 -3.02 16.53
CA ARG A 154 4.12 -3.68 16.23
C ARG A 154 4.61 -4.61 17.34
N HIS A 155 4.09 -4.47 18.56
CA HIS A 155 4.46 -5.30 19.68
C HIS A 155 3.59 -6.56 19.73
N ASN A 156 4.19 -7.73 19.94
CA ASN A 156 3.51 -9.02 19.93
C ASN A 156 2.47 -9.21 21.05
N SER A 157 2.48 -8.37 22.09
CA SER A 157 1.43 -8.37 23.13
C SER A 157 0.01 -8.08 22.59
N TRP A 158 -0.09 -7.53 21.39
CA TRP A 158 -1.36 -7.28 20.71
C TRP A 158 -1.87 -8.48 19.91
N TYR A 159 -1.12 -9.59 19.87
CA TYR A 159 -1.50 -10.77 19.10
C TYR A 159 -1.97 -11.90 20.03
N SER A 160 -3.27 -11.98 20.21
CA SER A 160 -3.97 -13.07 20.89
C SER A 160 -5.43 -13.09 20.44
N PRO A 161 -6.18 -14.20 20.61
CA PRO A 161 -7.61 -14.25 20.28
C PRO A 161 -8.43 -13.14 20.94
N LEU A 162 -8.11 -12.82 22.22
CA LEU A 162 -8.78 -11.73 22.94
C LEU A 162 -8.53 -10.36 22.27
N MET A 163 -7.32 -10.11 21.78
CA MET A 163 -6.98 -8.87 21.11
C MET A 163 -7.55 -8.78 19.70
N LEU A 164 -7.63 -9.88 18.98
CA LEU A 164 -8.33 -9.91 17.68
C LEU A 164 -9.82 -9.55 17.84
N ASN A 165 -10.48 -10.10 18.84
CA ASN A 165 -11.86 -9.72 19.18
C ASN A 165 -11.97 -8.24 19.54
N PHE A 166 -11.03 -7.71 20.35
CA PHE A 166 -10.99 -6.28 20.68
C PHE A 166 -10.92 -5.39 19.44
N PHE A 167 -10.07 -5.70 18.46
CA PHE A 167 -9.99 -4.92 17.21
C PHE A 167 -11.32 -4.96 16.44
N GLN A 168 -11.97 -6.12 16.36
CA GLN A 168 -13.26 -6.27 15.68
C GLN A 168 -14.37 -5.46 16.38
N GLU A 169 -14.47 -5.57 17.71
CA GLU A 169 -15.46 -4.85 18.52
C GLU A 169 -15.24 -3.33 18.47
N ALA A 170 -13.99 -2.89 18.41
CA ALA A 170 -13.65 -1.47 18.25
C ALA A 170 -13.82 -0.96 16.81
N GLY A 171 -14.28 -1.78 15.86
CA GLY A 171 -14.43 -1.39 14.45
C GLY A 171 -13.12 -1.11 13.72
N LEU A 172 -12.01 -1.66 14.21
CA LEU A 172 -10.66 -1.46 13.67
C LEU A 172 -10.22 -2.68 12.87
N HIS A 173 -9.67 -2.47 11.68
CA HIS A 173 -9.03 -3.53 10.90
C HIS A 173 -7.57 -3.65 11.31
N LEU A 174 -7.14 -4.85 11.72
CA LEU A 174 -5.73 -5.10 12.04
C LEU A 174 -4.90 -5.09 10.74
N VAL A 175 -3.80 -4.33 10.72
CA VAL A 175 -2.84 -4.38 9.63
C VAL A 175 -2.00 -5.65 9.75
N ASN A 176 -1.95 -6.43 8.68
CA ASN A 176 -1.04 -7.57 8.54
C ASN A 176 0.34 -7.04 8.15
N VAL A 177 1.19 -6.77 9.12
CA VAL A 177 2.50 -6.16 8.88
C VAL A 177 3.58 -7.22 8.82
N ASP A 178 4.38 -7.21 7.73
CA ASP A 178 5.57 -8.04 7.61
C ASP A 178 6.79 -7.26 8.13
N LEU A 179 7.31 -7.73 9.24
CA LEU A 179 8.47 -7.21 9.95
C LEU A 179 9.48 -8.33 10.17
N PRO A 180 10.78 -8.00 10.44
CA PRO A 180 11.71 -9.01 10.91
C PRO A 180 11.14 -9.73 12.13
N GLN A 181 11.22 -11.03 12.15
CA GLN A 181 10.73 -11.86 13.28
C GLN A 181 11.73 -11.82 14.43
N ILE A 182 11.78 -10.69 15.12
CA ILE A 182 12.57 -10.47 16.33
C ILE A 182 11.66 -10.48 17.55
N ARG A 183 12.24 -10.76 18.72
CA ARG A 183 11.57 -11.19 19.96
C ARG A 183 10.27 -10.47 20.37
N ARG A 184 10.06 -9.22 19.96
CA ARG A 184 8.91 -8.42 20.40
C ARG A 184 8.01 -7.96 19.27
N HIS A 185 8.33 -8.32 18.02
CA HIS A 185 7.52 -7.91 16.90
C HIS A 185 6.27 -8.78 16.73
N MET A 186 5.23 -8.16 16.19
CA MET A 186 4.06 -8.87 15.70
C MET A 186 4.48 -9.95 14.68
N PRO A 187 3.90 -11.15 14.73
CA PRO A 187 4.02 -12.08 13.60
C PRO A 187 3.34 -11.50 12.36
N PHE A 188 3.75 -11.99 11.19
CA PHE A 188 3.00 -11.71 9.97
C PHE A 188 1.66 -12.45 10.03
N THR A 189 0.58 -11.71 10.15
CA THR A 189 -0.78 -12.23 10.34
C THR A 189 -1.52 -12.42 9.02
N SER A 190 -2.70 -13.05 9.07
CA SER A 190 -3.61 -13.19 7.93
C SER A 190 -5.04 -12.83 8.34
N GLU A 191 -5.19 -11.66 8.96
CA GLU A 191 -6.45 -11.22 9.54
C GLU A 191 -7.23 -10.33 8.54
N ALA A 192 -8.51 -10.67 8.34
CA ALA A 192 -9.43 -9.90 7.52
C ALA A 192 -10.85 -10.00 8.08
N TRP A 193 -11.52 -8.87 8.24
CA TRP A 193 -12.93 -8.74 8.61
C TRP A 193 -13.51 -7.41 8.09
N GLY A 194 -14.80 -7.22 8.23
CA GLY A 194 -15.46 -5.98 7.78
C GLY A 194 -15.30 -5.68 6.29
N GLY A 195 -15.05 -6.70 5.47
CA GLY A 195 -14.91 -6.57 4.02
C GLY A 195 -13.56 -6.04 3.53
N ALA A 196 -12.56 -5.85 4.41
CA ALA A 196 -11.26 -5.33 3.99
C ALA A 196 -10.07 -5.99 4.70
N ALA A 197 -8.92 -6.02 4.03
CA ALA A 197 -7.64 -6.39 4.58
C ALA A 197 -6.54 -5.40 4.16
N TYR A 198 -5.56 -5.21 5.03
CA TYR A 198 -4.41 -4.36 4.76
C TYR A 198 -3.10 -5.08 5.08
N VAL A 199 -2.18 -5.07 4.14
CA VAL A 199 -0.86 -5.70 4.25
C VAL A 199 0.21 -4.64 4.05
N ARG A 200 1.17 -4.54 4.98
CA ARG A 200 2.33 -3.65 4.86
C ARG A 200 3.61 -4.46 4.90
N LEU A 201 4.44 -4.29 3.89
CA LEU A 201 5.68 -5.04 3.68
C LEU A 201 6.88 -4.11 3.95
N MET A 202 7.45 -4.23 5.17
CA MET A 202 8.49 -3.32 5.67
C MET A 202 9.91 -3.77 5.37
N GLY A 203 10.07 -5.01 4.87
CA GLY A 203 11.37 -5.66 4.79
C GLY A 203 11.77 -6.36 6.10
N ARG A 204 12.71 -7.30 6.00
CA ARG A 204 13.10 -8.20 7.09
C ARG A 204 14.55 -8.02 7.53
N ASN A 205 15.10 -6.80 7.45
CA ASN A 205 16.45 -6.49 7.91
C ASN A 205 16.51 -6.48 9.46
N ALA A 206 16.63 -7.66 10.07
CA ALA A 206 16.60 -7.82 11.52
C ALA A 206 17.66 -6.98 12.23
N VAL A 207 18.88 -6.92 11.70
CA VAL A 207 20.01 -6.20 12.32
C VAL A 207 19.70 -4.70 12.48
N ALA A 208 19.17 -4.08 11.44
CA ALA A 208 18.83 -2.65 11.48
C ALA A 208 17.59 -2.36 12.35
N TRP A 209 16.71 -3.33 12.54
CA TRP A 209 15.55 -3.21 13.42
C TRP A 209 15.90 -3.41 14.90
N GLU A 210 16.83 -4.33 15.22
CA GLU A 210 17.26 -4.59 16.60
C GLU A 210 18.13 -3.48 17.16
N HIS A 211 18.92 -2.83 16.31
CA HIS A 211 19.93 -1.86 16.73
C HIS A 211 19.76 -0.50 16.03
N PRO A 212 18.62 0.20 16.22
CA PRO A 212 18.41 1.51 15.63
C PRO A 212 19.44 2.52 16.15
N GLY A 213 20.15 3.16 15.23
CA GLY A 213 21.15 4.16 15.57
C GLY A 213 22.51 3.61 16.03
N ARG A 214 22.73 2.30 15.95
CA ARG A 214 24.06 1.72 16.17
C ARG A 214 25.02 2.16 15.06
N ARG A 215 26.24 2.52 15.44
CA ARG A 215 27.30 2.73 14.45
C ARG A 215 27.78 1.36 13.95
N SER A 216 27.67 1.11 12.66
CA SER A 216 28.45 0.07 11.99
C SER A 216 29.90 0.55 11.81
N ASN A 217 30.80 -0.34 11.39
CA ASN A 217 32.18 0.06 11.04
C ASN A 217 32.22 1.10 9.90
N GLU A 218 31.11 1.32 9.20
CA GLU A 218 30.97 2.24 8.06
C GLU A 218 30.21 3.53 8.42
N GLY A 219 29.73 3.69 9.66
CA GLY A 219 28.98 4.88 10.10
C GLY A 219 27.71 4.57 10.89
N PRO A 220 26.89 5.59 11.20
CA PRO A 220 25.62 5.39 11.88
C PRO A 220 24.63 4.66 10.97
N ILE A 221 23.97 3.60 11.49
CA ILE A 221 22.87 2.93 10.81
C ILE A 221 21.70 3.92 10.73
N GLU A 222 21.43 4.43 9.54
CA GLU A 222 20.32 5.34 9.31
C GLU A 222 18.97 4.61 9.47
N THR A 223 17.92 5.35 9.83
CA THR A 223 16.58 4.78 9.99
C THR A 223 16.08 4.12 8.69
N GLN A 224 16.60 4.55 7.55
CA GLN A 224 16.26 3.99 6.23
C GLN A 224 16.80 2.57 6.04
N GLU A 225 17.88 2.17 6.70
CA GLU A 225 18.45 0.82 6.60
C GLU A 225 17.49 -0.27 7.08
N ARG A 226 16.53 0.05 7.97
CA ARG A 226 15.48 -0.87 8.38
C ARG A 226 14.67 -1.40 7.22
N TYR A 227 14.46 -0.57 6.20
CA TYR A 227 13.66 -0.85 5.03
C TYR A 227 14.49 -1.37 3.85
N PHE A 228 15.83 -1.40 4.00
CA PHE A 228 16.73 -1.95 2.99
C PHE A 228 16.65 -3.47 3.00
N TYR A 229 15.73 -4.00 2.19
CA TYR A 229 15.46 -5.43 2.10
C TYR A 229 14.81 -5.77 0.76
N LEU A 230 15.42 -6.67 0.02
CA LEU A 230 14.85 -7.20 -1.21
C LEU A 230 14.18 -8.56 -0.93
N TYR A 231 12.86 -8.60 -1.02
CA TYR A 231 12.13 -9.86 -0.91
C TYR A 231 12.51 -10.80 -2.05
N SER A 232 12.86 -12.02 -1.70
CA SER A 232 13.12 -13.12 -2.64
C SER A 232 11.83 -13.59 -3.32
N ALA A 233 11.98 -14.34 -4.42
CA ALA A 233 10.82 -14.91 -5.12
C ALA A 233 10.00 -15.87 -4.24
N SER A 234 10.66 -16.65 -3.37
CA SER A 234 9.99 -17.56 -2.43
C SER A 234 9.21 -16.82 -1.35
N GLU A 235 9.76 -15.72 -0.83
CA GLU A 235 9.06 -14.88 0.15
C GLU A 235 7.85 -14.19 -0.47
N LEU A 236 8.01 -13.61 -1.66
CA LEU A 236 6.89 -13.01 -2.39
C LEU A 236 5.80 -14.04 -2.70
N MET A 237 6.16 -15.28 -3.03
CA MET A 237 5.19 -16.35 -3.25
C MET A 237 4.44 -16.69 -1.95
N SER A 238 5.13 -16.78 -0.82
CA SER A 238 4.51 -16.99 0.50
C SER A 238 3.54 -15.85 0.85
N ILE A 239 3.97 -14.61 0.67
CA ILE A 239 3.13 -13.41 0.87
C ILE A 239 1.91 -13.44 -0.08
N ALA A 240 2.11 -13.79 -1.35
CA ALA A 240 1.02 -13.89 -2.32
C ALA A 240 -0.02 -14.95 -1.91
N ASN A 241 0.40 -16.07 -1.32
CA ASN A 241 -0.53 -17.08 -0.79
C ASN A 241 -1.34 -16.51 0.39
N THR A 242 -0.69 -15.84 1.35
CA THR A 242 -1.38 -15.15 2.44
C THR A 242 -2.40 -14.13 1.90
N VAL A 243 -2.01 -13.33 0.91
CA VAL A 243 -2.91 -12.33 0.30
C VAL A 243 -4.09 -12.97 -0.42
N ARG A 244 -3.91 -14.15 -1.04
CA ARG A 244 -5.05 -14.90 -1.64
C ARG A 244 -6.05 -15.30 -0.56
N THR A 245 -5.59 -15.85 0.56
CA THR A 245 -6.46 -16.19 1.70
C THR A 245 -7.17 -14.95 2.28
N LEU A 246 -6.48 -13.82 2.39
CA LEU A 246 -7.11 -12.56 2.83
C LEU A 246 -8.23 -12.11 1.87
N ARG A 247 -8.02 -12.25 0.56
CA ARG A 247 -9.01 -11.89 -0.46
C ARG A 247 -10.26 -12.77 -0.44
N GLU A 248 -10.14 -14.01 0.00
CA GLU A 248 -11.30 -14.90 0.18
C GLU A 248 -12.21 -14.45 1.34
N ARG A 249 -11.63 -13.72 2.31
CA ARG A 249 -12.34 -13.22 3.50
C ARG A 249 -12.75 -11.76 3.40
N GLY A 250 -12.18 -11.00 2.45
CA GLY A 250 -12.38 -9.57 2.29
C GLY A 250 -12.69 -9.19 0.85
N ASN A 251 -13.60 -8.24 0.67
CA ASN A 251 -13.96 -7.74 -0.66
C ASN A 251 -12.88 -6.83 -1.26
N GLU A 252 -12.03 -6.25 -0.41
CA GLU A 252 -10.99 -5.30 -0.80
C GLU A 252 -9.72 -5.55 0.00
N THR A 253 -8.58 -5.70 -0.68
CA THR A 253 -7.28 -5.95 -0.04
C THR A 253 -6.25 -4.97 -0.54
N PHE A 254 -5.56 -4.31 0.38
CA PHE A 254 -4.44 -3.41 0.11
C PHE A 254 -3.12 -4.09 0.42
N VAL A 255 -2.15 -3.98 -0.49
CA VAL A 255 -0.77 -4.45 -0.28
C VAL A 255 0.18 -3.31 -0.57
N VAL A 256 0.86 -2.83 0.45
CA VAL A 256 1.73 -1.65 0.38
C VAL A 256 3.17 -2.02 0.73
N PHE A 257 4.07 -1.76 -0.21
CA PHE A 257 5.50 -2.00 -0.06
C PHE A 257 6.18 -0.75 0.52
N HIS A 258 7.02 -0.98 1.52
CA HIS A 258 7.79 0.06 2.22
C HIS A 258 9.30 -0.21 2.22
N ASN A 259 9.76 -1.24 1.52
CA ASN A 259 11.18 -1.53 1.32
C ASN A 259 11.77 -0.64 0.22
N ASP A 260 11.69 0.69 0.43
CA ASP A 260 11.95 1.72 -0.59
C ASP A 260 13.42 1.95 -0.96
N PRO A 261 14.42 1.75 -0.09
CA PRO A 261 15.81 1.95 -0.46
C PRO A 261 16.18 1.22 -1.76
N GLU A 262 16.98 1.86 -2.61
CA GLU A 262 17.35 1.36 -3.95
C GLU A 262 16.16 1.06 -4.89
N ALA A 263 14.96 1.58 -4.59
CA ALA A 263 13.71 1.31 -5.29
C ALA A 263 13.30 -0.18 -5.28
N GLN A 264 13.70 -0.92 -4.24
CA GLN A 264 13.39 -2.34 -4.07
C GLN A 264 11.87 -2.58 -3.93
N SER A 265 11.14 -1.63 -3.35
CA SER A 265 9.68 -1.66 -3.27
C SER A 265 9.02 -1.72 -4.66
N LEU A 266 9.52 -0.94 -5.63
CA LEU A 266 9.03 -0.99 -7.01
C LEU A 266 9.30 -2.36 -7.65
N LEU A 267 10.53 -2.88 -7.52
CA LEU A 267 10.89 -4.19 -8.03
C LEU A 267 9.95 -5.27 -7.48
N ASN A 268 9.82 -5.34 -6.16
CA ASN A 268 8.96 -6.33 -5.51
C ASN A 268 7.48 -6.10 -5.80
N GLY A 269 7.03 -4.85 -5.91
CA GLY A 269 5.65 -4.53 -6.29
C GLY A 269 5.28 -5.03 -7.67
N PHE A 270 6.15 -4.88 -8.69
CA PHE A 270 5.92 -5.43 -10.03
C PHE A 270 5.97 -6.96 -10.05
N GLN A 271 6.94 -7.57 -9.35
CA GLN A 271 6.99 -9.03 -9.21
C GLN A 271 5.73 -9.56 -8.54
N PHE A 272 5.28 -8.93 -7.47
CA PHE A 272 4.07 -9.30 -6.76
C PHE A 272 2.80 -9.17 -7.61
N ARG A 273 2.66 -8.09 -8.38
CA ARG A 273 1.55 -7.92 -9.32
C ARG A 273 1.52 -9.04 -10.37
N HIS A 274 2.69 -9.43 -10.91
CA HIS A 274 2.79 -10.58 -11.81
C HIS A 274 2.32 -11.87 -11.12
N LEU A 275 2.78 -12.15 -9.90
CA LEU A 275 2.39 -13.33 -9.12
C LEU A 275 0.89 -13.40 -8.84
N MET A 276 0.25 -12.27 -8.58
CA MET A 276 -1.17 -12.19 -8.27
C MET A 276 -2.05 -12.29 -9.51
N THR A 277 -1.64 -11.70 -10.62
CA THR A 277 -2.45 -11.64 -11.86
C THR A 277 -2.12 -12.76 -12.84
N ARG A 278 -0.95 -13.39 -12.72
CA ARG A 278 -0.36 -14.32 -13.70
C ARG A 278 -0.25 -13.74 -15.12
N ARG A 279 -0.20 -12.42 -15.23
CA ARG A 279 -0.06 -11.66 -16.48
C ARG A 279 1.23 -10.89 -16.47
N ARG A 280 1.79 -10.63 -17.67
CA ARG A 280 2.92 -9.70 -17.80
C ARG A 280 2.44 -8.31 -17.38
N VAL A 281 3.27 -7.59 -16.61
CA VAL A 281 2.97 -6.26 -16.10
C VAL A 281 3.68 -5.18 -16.92
N LEU A 282 3.05 -4.00 -17.05
CA LEU A 282 3.70 -2.86 -17.68
C LEU A 282 4.79 -2.35 -16.74
N VAL A 283 6.01 -2.16 -17.24
CA VAL A 283 7.16 -1.69 -16.46
C VAL A 283 7.92 -0.63 -17.25
N PRO A 284 8.30 0.51 -16.63
CA PRO A 284 9.11 1.52 -17.32
C PRO A 284 10.47 0.99 -17.75
N ASP A 285 10.94 1.35 -18.94
CA ASP A 285 12.25 0.99 -19.48
C ASP A 285 13.41 1.31 -18.51
N ARG A 286 13.31 2.43 -17.81
CA ARG A 286 14.36 2.82 -16.85
C ARG A 286 14.46 1.83 -15.70
N LEU A 287 13.32 1.34 -15.21
CA LEU A 287 13.30 0.34 -14.14
C LEU A 287 13.83 -1.01 -14.64
N LEU A 288 13.51 -1.39 -15.88
CA LEU A 288 14.06 -2.62 -16.49
C LEU A 288 15.57 -2.57 -16.66
N ARG A 289 16.15 -1.39 -16.97
CA ARG A 289 17.61 -1.23 -17.01
C ARG A 289 18.26 -1.40 -15.62
N LYS A 290 17.62 -0.92 -14.56
CA LYS A 290 18.10 -1.13 -13.18
C LYS A 290 17.91 -2.58 -12.73
N PHE A 291 16.79 -3.21 -13.11
CA PHE A 291 16.39 -4.54 -12.67
C PHE A 291 16.05 -5.45 -13.88
N PRO A 292 17.06 -5.95 -14.62
CA PRO A 292 16.83 -6.77 -15.82
C PRO A 292 16.02 -8.04 -15.55
N GLY A 293 16.05 -8.58 -14.33
CA GLY A 293 15.25 -9.72 -13.90
C GLY A 293 13.73 -9.55 -14.01
N LEU A 294 13.24 -8.30 -14.20
CA LEU A 294 11.82 -8.06 -14.48
C LEU A 294 11.43 -8.33 -15.94
N ALA A 295 12.37 -8.38 -16.87
CA ALA A 295 12.06 -8.48 -18.30
C ALA A 295 11.16 -9.68 -18.67
N PRO A 296 11.37 -10.91 -18.14
CA PRO A 296 10.51 -12.05 -18.43
C PRO A 296 9.06 -11.87 -17.93
N LEU A 297 8.87 -11.05 -16.89
CA LEU A 297 7.60 -10.84 -16.18
C LEU A 297 6.83 -9.63 -16.71
N SER A 298 7.41 -8.85 -17.62
CA SER A 298 6.92 -7.52 -17.98
C SER A 298 6.76 -7.29 -19.47
N VAL A 299 5.99 -6.24 -19.78
CA VAL A 299 6.01 -5.54 -21.07
C VAL A 299 6.66 -4.18 -20.82
N SER A 300 7.71 -3.88 -21.58
CA SER A 300 8.45 -2.62 -21.48
C SER A 300 7.62 -1.46 -22.01
N VAL A 301 7.65 -0.32 -21.31
CA VAL A 301 7.00 0.92 -21.73
C VAL A 301 7.97 2.10 -21.60
N ASN A 302 8.05 2.90 -22.65
CA ASN A 302 8.79 4.16 -22.64
C ASN A 302 7.84 5.37 -22.67
N VAL A 303 8.35 6.56 -22.44
CA VAL A 303 7.56 7.81 -22.37
C VAL A 303 6.80 8.13 -23.69
N GLY A 304 7.23 7.58 -24.81
CA GLY A 304 6.55 7.73 -26.11
C GLY A 304 5.45 6.70 -26.38
N HIS A 305 5.17 5.79 -25.44
CA HIS A 305 4.13 4.79 -25.62
C HIS A 305 2.73 5.44 -25.60
N PRO A 306 1.75 4.98 -26.42
CA PRO A 306 0.39 5.55 -26.49
C PRO A 306 -0.35 5.65 -25.15
N LEU A 307 -0.01 4.81 -24.15
CA LEU A 307 -0.54 4.91 -22.79
C LEU A 307 -0.20 6.24 -22.10
N PHE A 308 0.81 6.98 -22.58
CA PHE A 308 1.22 8.29 -22.07
C PHE A 308 0.76 9.46 -22.95
N ALA A 309 0.23 9.18 -24.14
CA ALA A 309 -0.47 10.16 -24.95
C ALA A 309 -1.88 10.35 -24.37
N ALA A 310 -2.21 11.59 -24.00
CA ALA A 310 -3.45 11.95 -23.32
C ALA A 310 -4.70 11.27 -23.94
N GLY A 311 -5.31 10.36 -23.19
CA GLY A 311 -6.55 9.69 -23.53
C GLY A 311 -6.90 8.62 -22.47
N PRO A 312 -8.18 8.43 -22.13
CA PRO A 312 -8.56 7.42 -21.16
C PRO A 312 -8.15 6.03 -21.65
N LEU A 313 -7.60 5.22 -20.75
CA LEU A 313 -7.36 3.79 -20.97
C LEU A 313 -8.71 3.09 -21.22
N THR A 314 -9.17 3.04 -22.46
CA THR A 314 -10.24 2.17 -22.86
C THR A 314 -9.72 0.73 -22.75
N HIS A 315 -10.28 -0.05 -21.82
CA HIS A 315 -10.04 -1.49 -21.78
C HIS A 315 -10.49 -2.07 -23.12
N ALA A 316 -9.54 -2.54 -23.93
CA ALA A 316 -9.86 -3.31 -25.12
C ALA A 316 -10.62 -4.58 -24.66
N PRO A 317 -11.82 -4.85 -25.21
CA PRO A 317 -12.51 -6.10 -24.94
C PRO A 317 -11.61 -7.25 -25.38
N ALA A 318 -11.61 -8.32 -24.59
CA ALA A 318 -10.90 -9.55 -24.93
C ALA A 318 -11.33 -9.99 -26.33
N GLN A 319 -10.40 -9.92 -27.30
CA GLN A 319 -10.64 -10.46 -28.63
C GLN A 319 -10.81 -11.98 -28.47
N GLY A 320 -12.03 -12.45 -28.78
CA GLY A 320 -12.37 -13.87 -28.77
C GLY A 320 -11.46 -14.63 -29.73
N ILE A 321 -10.90 -15.72 -29.26
CA ILE A 321 -10.16 -16.70 -30.07
C ILE A 321 -11.15 -17.24 -31.11
N PRO A 322 -10.83 -17.21 -32.42
CA PRO A 322 -11.72 -17.78 -33.43
C PRO A 322 -11.78 -19.31 -33.26
N VAL A 323 -12.94 -19.80 -32.90
CA VAL A 323 -13.22 -21.25 -32.90
C VAL A 323 -13.25 -21.73 -34.36
N ARG A 324 -12.28 -22.52 -34.75
CA ARG A 324 -12.33 -23.27 -36.02
C ARG A 324 -13.52 -24.22 -35.95
N ARG A 325 -14.53 -23.97 -36.78
CA ARG A 325 -15.56 -24.98 -37.09
C ARG A 325 -14.90 -26.08 -37.95
N SER A 326 -14.84 -27.26 -37.42
CA SER A 326 -14.56 -28.47 -38.21
C SER A 326 -15.78 -28.75 -39.09
N SER A 327 -15.61 -28.66 -40.41
CA SER A 327 -16.55 -29.17 -41.39
C SER A 327 -16.38 -30.68 -41.46
N ASN A 328 -17.44 -31.38 -41.15
CA ASN A 328 -17.58 -32.81 -41.51
C ASN A 328 -17.68 -32.96 -43.01
N TYR A 329 -16.90 -33.86 -43.54
CA TYR A 329 -17.28 -34.85 -44.55
C TYR A 329 -16.75 -36.18 -44.07
#